data_54cc597ab56cbad69a03e53f7f41e4da
#
_entry.id   54cc597ab56cbad69a03e53f7f41e4da
#
_cell.length_a   1.000
_cell.length_b   1.000
_cell.length_c   1.000
_cell.angle_alpha   90.00
_cell.angle_beta   90.00
_cell.angle_gamma   90.00
#
_symmetry.space_group_name_H-M   'P 1'
#
loop_
_entity.id
_entity.type
_entity.pdbx_description
1 polymer ?
#
loop_
_entity_poly.entity_id
_entity_poly.type
_entity_poly.pdbx_seq_one_letter_code
_entity_poly.pdbx_strand_id
1 'polypeptide(L)'
;MIPPSFEYLTPSNISDAVALLQKHGDEAKILAGGHSLIPAMRLRLAEPGYLIDISGIGGLDYIQEESGQLRIGAMTCEAALEESEIVRSIYPLLLDTAKMIADPSVRNMATVGGNLAHGDPANDHPATMLALRASVVAEGPNGTREIKIDDFFPDFFTTALAEDEILTEIRIPSPPSASGGAYLKIERKVGDYAAAAVACQLNIDSSGSIENIGLGLTNVGSTPIRASSAEELLKGKKPDENMLAEAGRLAAADSEPMEDLRGSAEYKRALVNELTQRAIKLSLQRAEGSR
;
A
#
# COMPACT_ATOMS: atom_id res chain seq x y z
N MET A 1 11.01 -24.61 -7.86
CA MET A 1 10.55 -25.86 -7.20
C MET A 1 9.05 -25.96 -7.40
N ILE A 2 8.49 -27.19 -7.33
CA ILE A 2 7.03 -27.41 -7.39
C ILE A 2 6.49 -27.27 -5.96
N PRO A 3 5.38 -26.54 -5.73
CA PRO A 3 4.71 -26.49 -4.43
C PRO A 3 4.32 -27.87 -3.93
N PRO A 4 4.11 -28.08 -2.62
CA PRO A 4 3.42 -29.25 -2.08
C PRO A 4 2.02 -29.40 -2.73
N SER A 5 1.42 -30.60 -2.60
CA SER A 5 0.05 -30.82 -3.04
C SER A 5 -0.93 -30.00 -2.21
N PHE A 6 -1.95 -29.48 -2.84
CA PHE A 6 -3.04 -28.72 -2.22
C PHE A 6 -4.35 -29.03 -2.94
N GLU A 7 -5.48 -28.78 -2.30
CA GLU A 7 -6.79 -28.75 -2.94
C GLU A 7 -7.08 -27.33 -3.45
N TYR A 8 -7.65 -27.24 -4.65
CA TYR A 8 -7.98 -25.97 -5.30
C TYR A 8 -9.49 -25.79 -5.32
N LEU A 9 -9.95 -24.71 -4.69
CA LEU A 9 -11.36 -24.40 -4.48
C LEU A 9 -11.71 -23.06 -5.16
N THR A 10 -12.84 -23.02 -5.88
CA THR A 10 -13.28 -21.86 -6.65
C THR A 10 -14.70 -21.47 -6.24
N PRO A 11 -14.88 -20.74 -5.14
CA PRO A 11 -16.18 -20.23 -4.71
C PRO A 11 -16.77 -19.26 -5.72
N SER A 12 -18.09 -19.17 -5.78
CA SER A 12 -18.81 -18.29 -6.73
C SER A 12 -19.10 -16.89 -6.17
N ASN A 13 -18.94 -16.69 -4.88
CA ASN A 13 -19.19 -15.44 -4.16
C ASN A 13 -18.37 -15.36 -2.87
N ILE A 14 -18.32 -14.19 -2.23
CA ILE A 14 -17.53 -13.97 -1.00
C ILE A 14 -18.07 -14.80 0.17
N SER A 15 -19.38 -14.95 0.30
CA SER A 15 -19.98 -15.74 1.39
C SER A 15 -19.53 -17.20 1.35
N ASP A 16 -19.46 -17.81 0.15
CA ASP A 16 -18.95 -19.17 -0.04
C ASP A 16 -17.44 -19.23 0.29
N ALA A 17 -16.66 -18.20 -0.10
CA ALA A 17 -15.23 -18.14 0.22
C ALA A 17 -14.99 -18.02 1.72
N VAL A 18 -15.77 -17.22 2.44
CA VAL A 18 -15.75 -17.10 3.91
C VAL A 18 -16.11 -18.42 4.57
N ALA A 19 -17.16 -19.12 4.08
CA ALA A 19 -17.53 -20.43 4.60
C ALA A 19 -16.41 -21.48 4.43
N LEU A 20 -15.65 -21.40 3.33
CA LEU A 20 -14.49 -22.27 3.12
C LEU A 20 -13.34 -21.93 4.07
N LEU A 21 -13.07 -20.64 4.34
CA LEU A 21 -12.11 -20.23 5.36
C LEU A 21 -12.49 -20.76 6.74
N GLN A 22 -13.76 -20.62 7.15
CA GLN A 22 -14.25 -21.18 8.42
C GLN A 22 -14.12 -22.70 8.51
N LYS A 23 -14.35 -23.39 7.38
CA LYS A 23 -14.29 -24.84 7.33
C LYS A 23 -12.87 -25.39 7.44
N HIS A 24 -11.91 -24.72 6.81
CA HIS A 24 -10.54 -25.23 6.66
C HIS A 24 -9.52 -24.49 7.55
N GLY A 25 -9.90 -23.35 8.16
CA GLY A 25 -9.07 -22.59 9.11
C GLY A 25 -7.71 -22.22 8.54
N ASP A 26 -6.67 -22.36 9.33
CA ASP A 26 -5.27 -22.02 9.02
C ASP A 26 -4.65 -22.87 7.90
N GLU A 27 -5.24 -24.03 7.56
CA GLU A 27 -4.84 -24.84 6.40
C GLU A 27 -5.24 -24.19 5.06
N ALA A 28 -6.16 -23.20 5.05
CA ALA A 28 -6.61 -22.53 3.86
C ALA A 28 -5.90 -21.19 3.66
N LYS A 29 -5.67 -20.82 2.39
CA LYS A 29 -5.22 -19.48 2.01
C LYS A 29 -6.02 -18.97 0.82
N ILE A 30 -6.37 -17.67 0.88
CA ILE A 30 -6.97 -16.98 -0.27
C ILE A 30 -5.94 -16.80 -1.37
N LEU A 31 -6.30 -17.16 -2.57
CA LEU A 31 -5.56 -16.90 -3.79
C LEU A 31 -6.25 -15.77 -4.57
N ALA A 32 -5.56 -14.60 -4.65
CA ALA A 32 -5.91 -13.48 -5.53
C ALA A 32 -4.98 -13.49 -6.75
N GLY A 33 -4.15 -12.47 -6.95
CA GLY A 33 -3.17 -12.41 -8.05
C GLY A 33 -2.03 -13.44 -7.98
N GLY A 34 -1.81 -14.07 -6.84
CA GLY A 34 -0.85 -15.17 -6.65
C GLY A 34 0.63 -14.77 -6.62
N HIS A 35 0.97 -13.49 -6.79
CA HIS A 35 2.36 -13.05 -7.01
C HIS A 35 3.21 -12.93 -5.73
N SER A 36 2.60 -13.13 -4.55
CA SER A 36 3.31 -13.36 -3.28
C SER A 36 3.13 -14.80 -2.80
N LEU A 37 1.90 -15.32 -2.79
CA LEU A 37 1.59 -16.65 -2.26
C LEU A 37 2.24 -17.76 -3.08
N ILE A 38 2.16 -17.75 -4.42
CA ILE A 38 2.73 -18.81 -5.26
C ILE A 38 4.27 -18.87 -5.14
N PRO A 39 5.03 -17.76 -5.17
CA PRO A 39 6.45 -17.75 -4.84
C PRO A 39 6.76 -18.33 -3.46
N ALA A 40 6.00 -17.95 -2.41
CA ALA A 40 6.17 -18.46 -1.05
C ALA A 40 5.94 -19.98 -1.00
N MET A 41 4.91 -20.49 -1.67
CA MET A 41 4.65 -21.93 -1.79
C MET A 41 5.77 -22.68 -2.54
N ARG A 42 6.30 -22.08 -3.61
CA ARG A 42 7.43 -22.67 -4.37
C ARG A 42 8.71 -22.77 -3.53
N LEU A 43 8.91 -21.83 -2.61
CA LEU A 43 10.02 -21.77 -1.67
C LEU A 43 9.75 -22.57 -0.37
N ARG A 44 8.54 -23.12 -0.22
CA ARG A 44 8.07 -23.83 1.00
C ARG A 44 8.07 -22.95 2.25
N LEU A 45 7.85 -21.65 2.07
CA LEU A 45 7.61 -20.69 3.15
C LEU A 45 6.12 -20.66 3.55
N ALA A 46 5.25 -21.13 2.64
CA ALA A 46 3.83 -21.36 2.89
C ALA A 46 3.46 -22.73 2.28
N GLU A 47 2.78 -23.56 3.05
CA GLU A 47 2.36 -24.91 2.63
C GLU A 47 0.86 -25.13 2.95
N PRO A 48 -0.06 -24.32 2.37
CA PRO A 48 -1.50 -24.50 2.60
C PRO A 48 -1.98 -25.83 2.03
N GLY A 49 -2.90 -26.48 2.72
CA GLY A 49 -3.63 -27.65 2.23
C GLY A 49 -4.72 -27.29 1.22
N TYR A 50 -5.24 -26.05 1.31
CA TYR A 50 -6.35 -25.56 0.48
C TYR A 50 -6.02 -24.17 -0.08
N LEU A 51 -6.23 -23.97 -1.39
CA LEU A 51 -6.22 -22.65 -2.04
C LEU A 51 -7.65 -22.29 -2.41
N ILE A 52 -8.14 -21.16 -1.89
CA ILE A 52 -9.44 -20.61 -2.20
C ILE A 52 -9.23 -19.47 -3.19
N ASP A 53 -9.45 -19.76 -4.47
CA ASP A 53 -9.27 -18.79 -5.56
C ASP A 53 -10.51 -17.90 -5.69
N ILE A 54 -10.32 -16.60 -5.45
CA ILE A 54 -11.37 -15.59 -5.54
C ILE A 54 -11.36 -14.82 -6.87
N SER A 55 -10.49 -15.17 -7.82
CA SER A 55 -10.39 -14.48 -9.12
C SER A 55 -11.65 -14.59 -9.98
N GLY A 56 -12.43 -15.65 -9.78
CA GLY A 56 -13.73 -15.86 -10.46
C GLY A 56 -14.90 -15.11 -9.84
N ILE A 57 -14.74 -14.46 -8.68
CA ILE A 57 -15.83 -13.75 -8.00
C ILE A 57 -16.01 -12.37 -8.64
N GLY A 58 -17.20 -12.15 -9.24
CA GLY A 58 -17.53 -10.85 -9.83
C GLY A 58 -17.69 -9.73 -8.81
N GLY A 59 -17.50 -8.48 -9.25
CA GLY A 59 -17.72 -7.29 -8.41
C GLY A 59 -16.57 -6.91 -7.49
N LEU A 60 -15.39 -7.52 -7.63
CA LEU A 60 -14.19 -7.22 -6.87
C LEU A 60 -13.10 -6.52 -7.68
N ASP A 61 -13.34 -6.25 -8.95
CA ASP A 61 -12.41 -5.57 -9.87
C ASP A 61 -13.08 -4.31 -10.41
N TYR A 62 -12.76 -3.17 -9.82
CA TYR A 62 -13.27 -1.86 -10.21
C TYR A 62 -12.47 -0.71 -9.61
N ILE A 63 -12.53 0.45 -10.28
CA ILE A 63 -11.99 1.74 -9.81
C ILE A 63 -13.11 2.77 -10.02
N GLN A 64 -13.67 3.31 -8.95
CA GLN A 64 -14.82 4.20 -9.00
C GLN A 64 -14.68 5.35 -8.00
N GLU A 65 -15.10 6.56 -8.39
CA GLU A 65 -15.33 7.66 -7.44
C GLU A 65 -16.79 7.66 -6.98
N GLU A 66 -16.98 7.53 -5.69
CA GLU A 66 -18.32 7.56 -5.09
C GLU A 66 -18.26 8.20 -3.71
N SER A 67 -19.20 9.09 -3.43
CA SER A 67 -19.39 9.72 -2.11
C SER A 67 -18.13 10.42 -1.55
N GLY A 68 -17.31 11.04 -2.42
CA GLY A 68 -16.07 11.73 -2.03
C GLY A 68 -14.92 10.79 -1.68
N GLN A 69 -14.93 9.58 -2.21
CA GLN A 69 -13.87 8.58 -2.07
C GLN A 69 -13.59 7.88 -3.40
N LEU A 70 -12.33 7.55 -3.64
CA LEU A 70 -11.96 6.55 -4.62
C LEU A 70 -12.14 5.16 -3.99
N ARG A 71 -12.95 4.32 -4.62
CA ARG A 71 -13.19 2.94 -4.23
C ARG A 71 -12.50 2.02 -5.23
N ILE A 72 -11.68 1.11 -4.73
CA ILE A 72 -10.91 0.16 -5.53
C ILE A 72 -11.26 -1.25 -5.04
N GLY A 73 -11.79 -2.07 -5.93
CA GLY A 73 -12.06 -3.47 -5.62
C GLY A 73 -10.77 -4.24 -5.34
N ALA A 74 -10.78 -5.17 -4.40
CA ALA A 74 -9.57 -5.86 -3.95
C ALA A 74 -8.89 -6.69 -5.05
N MET A 75 -9.63 -7.13 -6.06
CA MET A 75 -9.12 -7.89 -7.20
C MET A 75 -8.65 -7.01 -8.37
N THR A 76 -8.73 -5.68 -8.25
CA THR A 76 -8.18 -4.76 -9.23
C THR A 76 -6.68 -4.99 -9.38
N CYS A 77 -6.24 -5.25 -10.61
CA CYS A 77 -4.83 -5.45 -10.93
C CYS A 77 -4.04 -4.13 -10.89
N GLU A 78 -2.76 -4.20 -10.59
CA GLU A 78 -1.86 -3.05 -10.59
C GLU A 78 -1.84 -2.32 -11.95
N ALA A 79 -1.91 -3.07 -13.05
CA ALA A 79 -1.99 -2.50 -14.40
C ALA A 79 -3.24 -1.62 -14.60
N ALA A 80 -4.38 -2.00 -14.01
CA ALA A 80 -5.60 -1.21 -14.08
C ALA A 80 -5.46 0.15 -13.37
N LEU A 81 -4.70 0.22 -12.26
CA LEU A 81 -4.38 1.51 -11.63
C LEU A 81 -3.52 2.39 -12.54
N GLU A 82 -2.53 1.80 -13.20
CA GLU A 82 -1.61 2.52 -14.11
C GLU A 82 -2.37 3.07 -15.34
N GLU A 83 -3.38 2.36 -15.82
CA GLU A 83 -4.18 2.71 -16.99
C GLU A 83 -5.38 3.61 -16.68
N SER A 84 -5.81 3.69 -15.42
CA SER A 84 -6.99 4.44 -15.00
C SER A 84 -6.84 5.95 -15.19
N GLU A 85 -7.75 6.57 -15.94
CA GLU A 85 -7.82 8.02 -16.11
C GLU A 85 -8.12 8.75 -14.79
N ILE A 86 -8.95 8.15 -13.91
CA ILE A 86 -9.25 8.69 -12.58
C ILE A 86 -7.98 8.77 -11.73
N VAL A 87 -7.24 7.65 -11.68
CA VAL A 87 -5.98 7.58 -10.92
C VAL A 87 -4.96 8.55 -11.49
N ARG A 88 -4.84 8.61 -12.82
CA ARG A 88 -3.88 9.49 -13.50
C ARG A 88 -4.13 10.97 -13.24
N SER A 89 -5.40 11.39 -13.23
CA SER A 89 -5.77 12.81 -13.12
C SER A 89 -5.84 13.31 -11.68
N ILE A 90 -6.24 12.45 -10.73
CA ILE A 90 -6.61 12.88 -9.37
C ILE A 90 -5.65 12.34 -8.31
N TYR A 91 -5.06 11.16 -8.53
CA TYR A 91 -4.28 10.45 -7.52
C TYR A 91 -2.83 10.16 -7.99
N PRO A 92 -2.01 11.19 -8.28
CA PRO A 92 -0.66 11.01 -8.83
C PRO A 92 0.25 10.15 -7.93
N LEU A 93 0.09 10.20 -6.61
CA LEU A 93 0.79 9.34 -5.68
C LEU A 93 0.50 7.85 -5.96
N LEU A 94 -0.77 7.49 -6.14
CA LEU A 94 -1.18 6.10 -6.41
C LEU A 94 -0.65 5.62 -7.78
N LEU A 95 -0.67 6.50 -8.78
CA LEU A 95 -0.09 6.22 -10.10
C LEU A 95 1.43 5.98 -10.02
N ASP A 96 2.15 6.85 -9.31
CA ASP A 96 3.60 6.69 -9.12
C ASP A 96 3.91 5.34 -8.45
N THR A 97 3.13 4.97 -7.43
CA THR A 97 3.28 3.69 -6.72
C THR A 97 3.06 2.51 -7.63
N ALA A 98 1.94 2.47 -8.37
CA ALA A 98 1.62 1.36 -9.27
C ALA A 98 2.73 1.13 -10.31
N LYS A 99 3.32 2.21 -10.87
CA LYS A 99 4.42 2.14 -11.84
C LYS A 99 5.72 1.58 -11.28
N MET A 100 5.93 1.69 -9.97
CA MET A 100 7.15 1.19 -9.30
C MET A 100 7.04 -0.28 -8.89
N ILE A 101 5.85 -0.89 -8.98
CA ILE A 101 5.63 -2.28 -8.58
C ILE A 101 6.11 -3.22 -9.69
N ALA A 102 7.11 -4.03 -9.37
CA ALA A 102 7.59 -5.16 -10.17
C ALA A 102 7.77 -4.85 -11.67
N ASP A 103 7.27 -5.72 -12.53
CA ASP A 103 7.28 -5.60 -13.99
C ASP A 103 5.85 -5.71 -14.57
N PRO A 104 5.64 -5.40 -15.87
CA PRO A 104 4.30 -5.45 -16.47
C PRO A 104 3.63 -6.83 -16.37
N SER A 105 4.37 -7.94 -16.43
CA SER A 105 3.80 -9.28 -16.30
C SER A 105 3.21 -9.50 -14.91
N VAL A 106 3.91 -9.03 -13.89
CA VAL A 106 3.44 -9.06 -12.49
C VAL A 106 2.25 -8.14 -12.33
N ARG A 107 2.31 -6.88 -12.80
CA ARG A 107 1.22 -5.90 -12.64
C ARG A 107 -0.09 -6.32 -13.29
N ASN A 108 -0.05 -7.12 -14.36
CA ASN A 108 -1.25 -7.67 -15.00
C ASN A 108 -1.98 -8.73 -14.16
N MET A 109 -1.36 -9.24 -13.10
CA MET A 109 -1.93 -10.31 -12.27
C MET A 109 -1.99 -9.94 -10.80
N ALA A 110 -0.95 -9.25 -10.28
CA ALA A 110 -0.90 -8.80 -8.89
C ALA A 110 -2.06 -7.83 -8.62
N THR A 111 -2.72 -8.01 -7.49
CA THR A 111 -3.90 -7.22 -7.12
C THR A 111 -3.61 -6.30 -5.95
N VAL A 112 -4.24 -5.12 -5.94
CA VAL A 112 -4.08 -4.10 -4.89
C VAL A 112 -4.46 -4.67 -3.51
N GLY A 113 -5.60 -5.37 -3.44
CA GLY A 113 -6.05 -6.00 -2.19
C GLY A 113 -5.10 -7.11 -1.74
N GLY A 114 -4.61 -7.94 -2.67
CA GLY A 114 -3.63 -8.99 -2.37
C GLY A 114 -2.30 -8.44 -1.86
N ASN A 115 -1.86 -7.29 -2.39
CA ASN A 115 -0.67 -6.58 -1.92
C ASN A 115 -0.81 -6.15 -0.46
N LEU A 116 -1.95 -5.54 -0.09
CA LEU A 116 -2.22 -5.10 1.29
C LEU A 116 -2.42 -6.30 2.23
N ALA A 117 -3.23 -7.28 1.83
CA ALA A 117 -3.53 -8.45 2.65
C ALA A 117 -2.31 -9.35 2.92
N HIS A 118 -1.26 -9.25 2.11
CA HIS A 118 -0.01 -9.97 2.33
C HIS A 118 0.77 -9.47 3.56
N GLY A 119 0.59 -8.19 3.94
CA GLY A 119 1.19 -7.62 5.13
C GLY A 119 2.71 -7.47 5.09
N ASP A 120 3.34 -7.54 3.92
CA ASP A 120 4.79 -7.35 3.78
C ASP A 120 5.14 -5.86 3.90
N PRO A 121 5.96 -5.44 4.89
CA PRO A 121 6.38 -4.05 5.04
C PRO A 121 7.23 -3.52 3.89
N ALA A 122 7.75 -4.40 3.03
CA ALA A 122 8.51 -4.03 1.84
C ALA A 122 7.63 -3.81 0.60
N ASN A 123 6.33 -4.08 0.68
CA ASN A 123 5.37 -3.74 -0.36
C ASN A 123 5.22 -2.22 -0.50
N ASP A 124 4.92 -1.75 -1.71
CA ASP A 124 4.84 -0.32 -2.02
C ASP A 124 3.48 0.30 -1.58
N HIS A 125 2.36 -0.42 -1.73
CA HIS A 125 1.04 0.10 -1.38
C HIS A 125 0.82 0.43 0.10
N PRO A 126 1.30 -0.35 1.08
CA PRO A 126 1.03 -0.04 2.49
C PRO A 126 1.41 1.39 2.89
N ALA A 127 2.62 1.84 2.54
CA ALA A 127 3.07 3.21 2.81
C ALA A 127 2.26 4.26 2.04
N THR A 128 1.91 3.96 0.78
CA THR A 128 1.06 4.82 -0.04
C THR A 128 -0.33 4.99 0.57
N MET A 129 -0.93 3.91 1.05
CA MET A 129 -2.25 3.96 1.70
C MET A 129 -2.21 4.70 3.04
N LEU A 130 -1.11 4.59 3.81
CA LEU A 130 -0.89 5.41 5.01
C LEU A 130 -0.86 6.90 4.66
N ALA A 131 -0.11 7.29 3.62
CA ALA A 131 -0.04 8.68 3.18
C ALA A 131 -1.39 9.22 2.70
N LEU A 132 -2.19 8.37 2.05
CA LEU A 132 -3.53 8.69 1.52
C LEU A 132 -4.64 8.60 2.58
N ARG A 133 -4.34 8.17 3.82
CA ARG A 133 -5.37 7.96 4.87
C ARG A 133 -6.47 7.02 4.44
N ALA A 134 -6.12 5.97 3.74
CA ALA A 134 -7.05 4.99 3.23
C ALA A 134 -7.71 4.18 4.36
N SER A 135 -8.75 3.46 4.00
CA SER A 135 -9.32 2.37 4.79
C SER A 135 -9.51 1.14 3.89
N VAL A 136 -9.64 -0.02 4.48
CA VAL A 136 -9.98 -1.26 3.80
C VAL A 136 -11.29 -1.80 4.31
N VAL A 137 -12.04 -2.47 3.45
CA VAL A 137 -13.26 -3.18 3.81
C VAL A 137 -12.95 -4.67 3.87
N ALA A 138 -13.22 -5.27 5.01
CA ALA A 138 -13.16 -6.71 5.22
C ALA A 138 -14.57 -7.28 5.28
N GLU A 139 -14.79 -8.42 4.65
CA GLU A 139 -16.02 -9.19 4.71
C GLU A 139 -15.76 -10.54 5.36
N GLY A 140 -16.56 -10.88 6.36
CA GLY A 140 -16.48 -12.11 7.14
C GLY A 140 -17.87 -12.62 7.51
N PRO A 141 -17.96 -13.64 8.39
CA PRO A 141 -19.22 -14.29 8.75
C PRO A 141 -20.22 -13.34 9.45
N ASN A 142 -19.73 -12.27 10.05
CA ASN A 142 -20.54 -11.28 10.77
C ASN A 142 -20.91 -10.06 9.88
N GLY A 143 -20.66 -10.12 8.58
CA GLY A 143 -20.87 -9.04 7.63
C GLY A 143 -19.58 -8.27 7.31
N THR A 144 -19.72 -7.02 6.92
CA THR A 144 -18.62 -6.15 6.50
C THR A 144 -18.19 -5.22 7.62
N ARG A 145 -16.88 -4.93 7.71
CA ARG A 145 -16.35 -3.87 8.56
C ARG A 145 -15.27 -3.07 7.83
N GLU A 146 -15.16 -1.80 8.19
CA GLU A 146 -14.13 -0.92 7.67
C GLU A 146 -13.00 -0.79 8.71
N ILE A 147 -11.75 -0.90 8.24
CA ILE A 147 -10.54 -0.81 9.06
C ILE A 147 -9.70 0.32 8.50
N LYS A 148 -9.33 1.30 9.32
CA LYS A 148 -8.40 2.35 8.92
C LYS A 148 -7.04 1.73 8.63
N ILE A 149 -6.35 2.25 7.65
CA ILE A 149 -5.04 1.71 7.26
C ILE A 149 -3.99 1.85 8.39
N ASP A 150 -4.12 2.88 9.23
CA ASP A 150 -3.25 3.09 10.40
C ASP A 150 -3.35 1.93 11.41
N ASP A 151 -4.47 1.21 11.44
CA ASP A 151 -4.75 0.07 12.35
C ASP A 151 -4.63 -1.30 11.63
N PHE A 152 -4.28 -1.29 10.33
CA PHE A 152 -4.36 -2.51 9.51
C PHE A 152 -3.13 -3.42 9.62
N PHE A 153 -1.96 -2.89 9.96
CA PHE A 153 -0.69 -3.63 10.03
C PHE A 153 -0.17 -3.69 11.47
N PRO A 154 -0.69 -4.60 12.32
CA PRO A 154 -0.31 -4.64 13.74
C PRO A 154 1.08 -5.21 13.98
N ASP A 155 1.61 -6.06 13.07
CA ASP A 155 2.93 -6.70 13.21
C ASP A 155 3.48 -7.14 11.84
N PHE A 156 4.70 -7.66 11.84
CA PHE A 156 5.42 -8.17 10.66
C PHE A 156 4.63 -9.29 9.97
N PHE A 157 4.37 -9.12 8.67
CA PHE A 157 3.53 -10.02 7.85
C PHE A 157 2.16 -10.33 8.49
N THR A 158 1.62 -9.39 9.27
CA THR A 158 0.34 -9.57 9.96
C THR A 158 -0.58 -8.41 9.62
N THR A 159 -1.83 -8.73 9.35
CA THR A 159 -2.90 -7.74 9.13
C THR A 159 -3.99 -7.87 10.19
N ALA A 160 -4.83 -6.84 10.31
CA ALA A 160 -5.98 -6.84 11.22
C ALA A 160 -7.18 -7.66 10.70
N LEU A 161 -7.04 -8.37 9.57
CA LEU A 161 -8.04 -9.33 9.09
C LEU A 161 -8.11 -10.50 10.06
N ALA A 162 -9.33 -10.92 10.41
CA ALA A 162 -9.53 -12.20 11.08
C ALA A 162 -9.27 -13.38 10.11
N GLU A 163 -9.06 -14.57 10.65
CA GLU A 163 -8.75 -15.77 9.84
C GLU A 163 -9.84 -16.14 8.84
N ASP A 164 -11.09 -15.71 9.09
CA ASP A 164 -12.26 -15.91 8.25
C ASP A 164 -12.77 -14.62 7.60
N GLU A 165 -11.91 -13.62 7.44
CA GLU A 165 -12.21 -12.38 6.72
C GLU A 165 -11.44 -12.27 5.42
N ILE A 166 -12.07 -11.65 4.44
CA ILE A 166 -11.52 -11.37 3.11
C ILE A 166 -11.54 -9.87 2.88
N LEU A 167 -10.40 -9.28 2.49
CA LEU A 167 -10.34 -7.89 2.03
C LEU A 167 -11.05 -7.78 0.68
N THR A 168 -12.09 -6.96 0.60
CA THR A 168 -12.94 -6.82 -0.59
C THR A 168 -12.83 -5.48 -1.29
N GLU A 169 -12.47 -4.41 -0.57
CA GLU A 169 -12.40 -3.05 -1.12
C GLU A 169 -11.34 -2.21 -0.39
N ILE A 170 -10.73 -1.27 -1.11
CA ILE A 170 -9.91 -0.18 -0.57
C ILE A 170 -10.66 1.14 -0.81
N ARG A 171 -10.70 2.00 0.20
CA ARG A 171 -11.32 3.33 0.15
C ARG A 171 -10.26 4.40 0.41
N ILE A 172 -10.17 5.35 -0.49
CA ILE A 172 -9.22 6.46 -0.40
C ILE A 172 -10.03 7.76 -0.44
N PRO A 173 -9.92 8.65 0.57
CA PRO A 173 -10.58 9.95 0.55
C PRO A 173 -10.18 10.74 -0.70
N SER A 174 -11.15 11.39 -1.36
CA SER A 174 -10.84 12.27 -2.49
C SER A 174 -9.96 13.43 -2.00
N PRO A 175 -8.85 13.72 -2.70
CA PRO A 175 -7.94 14.77 -2.27
C PRO A 175 -8.62 16.14 -2.37
N PRO A 176 -8.39 17.06 -1.42
CA PRO A 176 -8.84 18.46 -1.55
C PRO A 176 -8.26 19.14 -2.78
N SER A 177 -8.80 20.32 -3.14
CA SER A 177 -8.15 21.18 -4.14
C SER A 177 -6.72 21.55 -3.74
N ALA A 178 -5.89 21.89 -4.72
CA ALA A 178 -4.47 22.20 -4.52
C ALA A 178 -3.70 21.07 -3.78
N SER A 179 -4.00 19.83 -4.15
CA SER A 179 -3.31 18.64 -3.66
C SER A 179 -2.19 18.21 -4.61
N GLY A 180 -1.18 17.59 -4.03
CA GLY A 180 -0.10 16.92 -4.75
C GLY A 180 0.41 15.74 -3.98
N GLY A 181 0.86 14.72 -4.70
CA GLY A 181 1.41 13.52 -4.08
C GLY A 181 2.53 12.93 -4.93
N ALA A 182 3.46 12.20 -4.30
CA ALA A 182 4.58 11.56 -4.96
C ALA A 182 5.01 10.29 -4.21
N TYR A 183 5.41 9.27 -4.96
CA TYR A 183 6.08 8.09 -4.44
C TYR A 183 7.50 8.03 -4.98
N LEU A 184 8.48 7.98 -4.09
CA LEU A 184 9.90 7.89 -4.45
C LEU A 184 10.52 6.64 -3.81
N LYS A 185 11.18 5.84 -4.62
CA LYS A 185 11.73 4.53 -4.25
C LYS A 185 13.17 4.39 -4.71
N ILE A 186 14.01 3.85 -3.86
CA ILE A 186 15.34 3.35 -4.24
C ILE A 186 15.31 1.83 -4.21
N GLU A 187 15.69 1.22 -5.30
CA GLU A 187 15.74 -0.23 -5.52
C GLU A 187 17.07 -0.63 -6.15
N ARG A 188 17.47 -1.90 -6.01
CA ARG A 188 18.76 -2.37 -6.59
C ARG A 188 18.68 -2.56 -8.10
N LYS A 189 17.53 -2.93 -8.61
CA LYS A 189 17.19 -3.10 -10.02
C LYS A 189 15.73 -2.76 -10.21
N VAL A 190 15.36 -2.37 -11.42
CA VAL A 190 13.97 -2.06 -11.76
C VAL A 190 13.04 -3.24 -11.40
N GLY A 191 11.99 -2.94 -10.65
CA GLY A 191 10.99 -3.90 -10.20
C GLY A 191 11.38 -4.73 -8.98
N ASP A 192 12.50 -4.44 -8.29
CA ASP A 192 12.82 -5.05 -7.00
C ASP A 192 12.00 -4.39 -5.86
N TYR A 193 11.96 -5.03 -4.72
CA TYR A 193 11.52 -4.40 -3.48
C TYR A 193 12.40 -3.20 -3.14
N ALA A 194 11.84 -2.24 -2.45
CA ALA A 194 12.56 -1.04 -2.04
C ALA A 194 13.74 -1.35 -1.09
N ALA A 195 14.88 -0.69 -1.27
CA ALA A 195 15.81 -0.49 -0.16
C ALA A 195 15.18 0.42 0.89
N ALA A 196 14.58 1.52 0.43
CA ALA A 196 13.65 2.38 1.16
C ALA A 196 12.77 3.11 0.15
N ALA A 197 11.55 3.47 0.54
CA ALA A 197 10.69 4.34 -0.25
C ALA A 197 9.87 5.27 0.66
N VAL A 198 9.43 6.39 0.08
CA VAL A 198 8.61 7.41 0.76
C VAL A 198 7.43 7.77 -0.12
N ALA A 199 6.24 7.64 0.45
CA ALA A 199 4.98 8.15 -0.07
C ALA A 199 4.67 9.49 0.61
N CYS A 200 4.34 10.52 -0.16
CA CYS A 200 3.90 11.82 0.34
C CYS A 200 2.62 12.23 -0.36
N GLN A 201 1.59 12.57 0.41
CA GLN A 201 0.37 13.23 -0.07
C GLN A 201 0.15 14.49 0.75
N LEU A 202 -0.06 15.63 0.11
CA LEU A 202 -0.34 16.89 0.79
C LEU A 202 -1.32 17.76 0.01
N ASN A 203 -1.90 18.77 0.70
CA ASN A 203 -2.57 19.88 0.09
C ASN A 203 -2.12 21.19 0.72
N ILE A 204 -2.25 22.28 -0.03
CA ILE A 204 -1.83 23.62 0.39
C ILE A 204 -3.00 24.61 0.35
N ASP A 205 -2.97 25.58 1.25
CA ASP A 205 -3.90 26.69 1.28
C ASP A 205 -3.54 27.79 0.23
N SER A 206 -4.32 28.86 0.18
CA SER A 206 -4.09 30.00 -0.73
C SER A 206 -2.77 30.72 -0.48
N SER A 207 -2.19 30.63 0.72
CA SER A 207 -0.90 31.23 1.07
C SER A 207 0.30 30.34 0.67
N GLY A 208 0.05 29.08 0.30
CA GLY A 208 1.06 28.05 0.03
C GLY A 208 1.51 27.31 1.29
N SER A 209 0.78 27.44 2.40
CA SER A 209 1.04 26.65 3.61
C SER A 209 0.38 25.28 3.52
N ILE A 210 1.04 24.26 4.03
CA ILE A 210 0.53 22.87 4.03
C ILE A 210 -0.64 22.77 5.02
N GLU A 211 -1.84 22.52 4.54
CA GLU A 211 -3.01 22.27 5.39
C GLU A 211 -3.00 20.84 5.97
N ASN A 212 -2.80 19.86 5.10
CA ASN A 212 -2.72 18.46 5.47
C ASN A 212 -1.53 17.82 4.76
N ILE A 213 -0.91 16.85 5.44
CA ILE A 213 0.15 16.02 4.89
C ILE A 213 0.06 14.60 5.44
N GLY A 214 0.34 13.64 4.59
CA GLY A 214 0.55 12.23 4.93
C GLY A 214 1.89 11.77 4.40
N LEU A 215 2.67 11.11 5.25
CA LEU A 215 3.99 10.56 4.94
C LEU A 215 4.04 9.09 5.34
N GLY A 216 4.17 8.21 4.36
CA GLY A 216 4.34 6.76 4.57
C GLY A 216 5.73 6.29 4.15
N LEU A 217 6.32 5.37 4.91
CA LEU A 217 7.65 4.84 4.69
C LEU A 217 7.59 3.33 4.42
N THR A 218 8.32 2.85 3.40
CA THR A 218 8.37 1.46 2.96
C THR A 218 9.72 0.82 3.32
N ASN A 219 9.70 -0.42 3.83
CA ASN A 219 10.86 -1.29 4.12
C ASN A 219 11.88 -0.69 5.11
N VAL A 220 11.40 0.09 6.05
CA VAL A 220 12.22 0.76 7.08
C VAL A 220 11.67 0.59 8.50
N GLY A 221 10.93 -0.48 8.72
CA GLY A 221 10.41 -0.95 9.98
C GLY A 221 9.84 -2.36 9.86
N SER A 222 9.39 -2.95 10.96
CA SER A 222 8.68 -4.23 10.97
C SER A 222 7.29 -4.15 10.33
N THR A 223 6.72 -2.94 10.31
CA THR A 223 5.46 -2.60 9.63
C THR A 223 5.68 -1.36 8.74
N PRO A 224 4.76 -1.03 7.84
CA PRO A 224 4.76 0.27 7.17
C PRO A 224 4.69 1.38 8.21
N ILE A 225 5.53 2.42 8.06
CA ILE A 225 5.64 3.48 9.07
C ILE A 225 5.01 4.76 8.55
N ARG A 226 4.27 5.43 9.42
CA ARG A 226 3.83 6.81 9.23
C ARG A 226 4.82 7.76 9.90
N ALA A 227 5.44 8.66 9.13
CA ALA A 227 6.39 9.64 9.66
C ALA A 227 5.67 10.82 10.34
N SER A 228 4.99 10.53 11.47
CA SER A 228 4.11 11.49 12.14
C SER A 228 4.85 12.70 12.68
N SER A 229 6.10 12.57 13.13
CA SER A 229 6.91 13.68 13.61
C SER A 229 7.21 14.70 12.51
N ALA A 230 7.46 14.23 11.27
CA ALA A 230 7.66 15.10 10.12
C ALA A 230 6.35 15.76 9.67
N GLU A 231 5.21 15.03 9.72
CA GLU A 231 3.88 15.59 9.41
C GLU A 231 3.53 16.73 10.36
N GLU A 232 3.73 16.56 11.67
CA GLU A 232 3.45 17.57 12.69
C GLU A 232 4.32 18.82 12.51
N LEU A 233 5.60 18.65 12.16
CA LEU A 233 6.50 19.77 11.87
C LEU A 233 5.97 20.64 10.73
N LEU A 234 5.45 20.04 9.67
CA LEU A 234 5.10 20.71 8.41
C LEU A 234 3.69 21.30 8.38
N LYS A 235 2.77 20.74 9.15
CA LYS A 235 1.35 21.15 9.15
C LYS A 235 1.18 22.60 9.54
N GLY A 236 0.42 23.36 8.76
CA GLY A 236 0.14 24.78 8.96
C GLY A 236 1.30 25.69 8.57
N LYS A 237 2.33 25.19 7.90
CA LYS A 237 3.53 25.99 7.57
C LYS A 237 3.82 25.95 6.07
N LYS A 238 4.49 27.02 5.60
CA LYS A 238 5.10 27.05 4.27
C LYS A 238 6.57 26.65 4.41
N PRO A 239 6.95 25.44 3.98
CA PRO A 239 8.29 24.92 4.25
C PRO A 239 9.35 25.63 3.41
N ASP A 240 10.49 25.94 4.04
CA ASP A 240 11.75 26.30 3.41
C ASP A 240 12.71 25.10 3.36
N GLU A 241 13.88 25.26 2.78
CA GLU A 241 14.91 24.22 2.67
C GLU A 241 15.34 23.66 4.04
N ASN A 242 15.43 24.50 5.07
CA ASN A 242 15.82 24.07 6.41
C ASN A 242 14.72 23.21 7.05
N MET A 243 13.47 23.59 6.87
CA MET A 243 12.33 22.84 7.37
C MET A 243 12.17 21.50 6.65
N LEU A 244 12.44 21.42 5.35
CA LEU A 244 12.47 20.18 4.59
C LEU A 244 13.59 19.25 5.06
N ALA A 245 14.77 19.78 5.32
CA ALA A 245 15.88 19.01 5.87
C ALA A 245 15.56 18.45 7.26
N GLU A 246 14.91 19.24 8.12
CA GLU A 246 14.46 18.80 9.44
C GLU A 246 13.34 17.75 9.34
N ALA A 247 12.39 17.90 8.42
CA ALA A 247 11.36 16.89 8.17
C ALA A 247 11.97 15.55 7.73
N GLY A 248 12.99 15.58 6.86
CA GLY A 248 13.74 14.38 6.46
C GLY A 248 14.44 13.72 7.65
N ARG A 249 15.06 14.52 8.52
CA ARG A 249 15.72 14.01 9.75
C ARG A 249 14.71 13.36 10.71
N LEU A 250 13.53 13.97 10.89
CA LEU A 250 12.47 13.43 11.76
C LEU A 250 11.89 12.13 11.17
N ALA A 251 11.62 12.07 9.87
CA ALA A 251 11.15 10.85 9.23
C ALA A 251 12.16 9.70 9.36
N ALA A 252 13.47 10.02 9.24
CA ALA A 252 14.54 9.05 9.47
C ALA A 252 14.60 8.59 10.95
N ALA A 253 14.30 9.46 11.89
CA ALA A 253 14.21 9.13 13.31
C ALA A 253 12.98 8.27 13.67
N ASP A 254 11.86 8.47 12.98
CA ASP A 254 10.65 7.64 13.12
C ASP A 254 10.86 6.22 12.53
N SER A 255 11.89 6.00 11.68
CA SER A 255 12.15 4.72 11.04
C SER A 255 13.01 3.79 11.90
N GLU A 256 12.74 2.48 11.81
CA GLU A 256 13.47 1.41 12.50
C GLU A 256 13.95 0.33 11.50
N PRO A 257 14.78 0.68 10.50
CA PRO A 257 15.18 -0.26 9.48
C PRO A 257 16.08 -1.36 10.02
N MET A 258 15.84 -2.59 9.57
CA MET A 258 16.76 -3.71 9.72
C MET A 258 17.69 -3.79 8.51
N GLU A 259 18.92 -4.27 8.74
CA GLU A 259 19.86 -4.62 7.68
C GLU A 259 19.34 -5.82 6.88
N ASP A 260 19.43 -5.73 5.56
CA ASP A 260 19.08 -6.81 4.63
C ASP A 260 19.99 -6.80 3.38
N LEU A 261 19.67 -7.64 2.39
CA LEU A 261 20.40 -7.71 1.12
C LEU A 261 20.37 -6.40 0.30
N ARG A 262 19.54 -5.42 0.68
CA ARG A 262 19.36 -4.14 -0.03
C ARG A 262 20.10 -2.99 0.62
N GLY A 263 20.55 -3.14 1.85
CA GLY A 263 21.35 -2.14 2.52
C GLY A 263 21.40 -2.27 4.04
N SER A 264 22.38 -1.61 4.63
CA SER A 264 22.49 -1.48 6.09
C SER A 264 21.37 -0.60 6.65
N ALA A 265 21.10 -0.72 7.94
CA ALA A 265 20.14 0.13 8.64
C ALA A 265 20.48 1.62 8.52
N GLU A 266 21.78 1.96 8.61
CA GLU A 266 22.27 3.34 8.45
C GLU A 266 21.99 3.87 7.03
N TYR A 267 22.29 3.09 6.01
CA TYR A 267 22.01 3.45 4.62
C TYR A 267 20.52 3.69 4.37
N LYS A 268 19.66 2.80 4.87
CA LYS A 268 18.20 2.96 4.75
C LYS A 268 17.69 4.22 5.45
N ARG A 269 18.22 4.57 6.64
CA ARG A 269 17.89 5.84 7.31
C ARG A 269 18.33 7.06 6.51
N ALA A 270 19.51 7.01 5.92
CA ALA A 270 19.99 8.09 5.04
C ALA A 270 19.09 8.25 3.81
N LEU A 271 18.63 7.15 3.23
CA LEU A 271 17.65 7.17 2.14
C LEU A 271 16.32 7.78 2.57
N VAL A 272 15.76 7.41 3.73
CA VAL A 272 14.52 8.00 4.25
C VAL A 272 14.65 9.52 4.36
N ASN A 273 15.76 10.00 4.95
CA ASN A 273 16.02 11.44 5.08
C ASN A 273 15.95 12.15 3.72
N GLU A 274 16.70 11.68 2.75
CA GLU A 274 16.79 12.30 1.42
C GLU A 274 15.48 12.16 0.61
N LEU A 275 14.88 10.96 0.61
CA LEU A 275 13.64 10.71 -0.14
C LEU A 275 12.45 11.50 0.41
N THR A 276 12.37 11.71 1.73
CA THR A 276 11.33 12.52 2.36
C THR A 276 11.38 13.96 1.86
N GLN A 277 12.56 14.58 1.84
CA GLN A 277 12.73 15.94 1.32
C GLN A 277 12.30 16.04 -0.14
N ARG A 278 12.74 15.11 -0.98
CA ARG A 278 12.41 15.07 -2.40
C ARG A 278 10.92 14.82 -2.66
N ALA A 279 10.31 13.89 -1.92
CA ALA A 279 8.89 13.57 -2.05
C ALA A 279 8.01 14.77 -1.68
N ILE A 280 8.34 15.48 -0.58
CA ILE A 280 7.63 16.69 -0.19
C ILE A 280 7.80 17.79 -1.25
N LYS A 281 9.01 18.07 -1.74
CA LYS A 281 9.25 19.05 -2.80
C LYS A 281 8.44 18.76 -4.06
N LEU A 282 8.46 17.51 -4.53
CA LEU A 282 7.70 17.12 -5.71
C LEU A 282 6.20 17.22 -5.49
N SER A 283 5.71 16.83 -4.30
CA SER A 283 4.29 16.96 -3.94
C SER A 283 3.84 18.42 -3.88
N LEU A 284 4.67 19.34 -3.34
CA LEU A 284 4.41 20.79 -3.34
C LEU A 284 4.31 21.35 -4.77
N GLN A 285 5.26 20.99 -5.65
CA GLN A 285 5.23 21.41 -7.06
C GLN A 285 3.95 20.97 -7.77
N ARG A 286 3.50 19.72 -7.52
CA ARG A 286 2.25 19.18 -8.08
C ARG A 286 1.02 19.90 -7.50
N ALA A 287 1.01 20.18 -6.20
CA ALA A 287 -0.07 20.94 -5.54
C ALA A 287 -0.20 22.38 -6.07
N GLU A 288 0.92 23.04 -6.33
CA GLU A 288 0.94 24.37 -6.95
C GLU A 288 0.45 24.36 -8.40
N GLY A 289 0.76 23.31 -9.15
CA GLY A 289 0.32 23.12 -10.54
C GLY A 289 -1.15 22.72 -10.70
N SER A 290 -1.80 22.26 -9.62
CA SER A 290 -3.20 21.83 -9.60
C SER A 290 -4.18 22.93 -9.10
N ARG A 291 -3.72 24.17 -8.91
CA ARG A 291 -4.52 25.34 -8.51
C ARG A 291 -5.39 25.91 -9.63
#